data_6354374db0ff3bce03e6e01b6b5745f7
#
_entry.id   6354374db0ff3bce03e6e01b6b5745f7
#
_cell.length_a   1.000
_cell.length_b   1.000
_cell.length_c   1.000
_cell.angle_alpha   90.00
_cell.angle_beta   90.00
_cell.angle_gamma   90.00
#
_symmetry.space_group_name_H-M   'P 1'
#
loop_
_entity.id
_entity.type
_entity.pdbx_description
1 polymer ?
#
loop_
_entity_poly.entity_id
_entity_poly.type
_entity_poly.pdbx_seq_one_letter_code
_entity_poly.pdbx_strand_id
1 'polypeptide(L)'
;MTRVWFIVFIGFAGTACLLSLGKWQIDRLHWKTDLLVKIDQKITEVPVILPAKPNEDDHKYLSVEILGQYTGESIRVLASRKHYGAGYRIISVFQTNQRRLLVDQGFVKLENTHDVSLAGDISLVGNLHWPDEVDTFTPTPDLKNNIWFARDVERIASFLLSLIHI
;
A
#
# COMPACT_ATOMS: atom_id res chain seq x y z
N MET A 1 36.46 -25.96 41.29
CA MET A 1 35.61 -26.73 40.34
C MET A 1 34.30 -26.03 39.96
N THR A 2 33.60 -25.33 40.88
CA THR A 2 32.34 -24.63 40.63
C THR A 2 32.38 -23.53 39.55
N ARG A 3 33.48 -22.75 39.47
CA ARG A 3 33.65 -21.68 38.49
C ARG A 3 33.70 -22.18 37.03
N VAL A 4 34.34 -23.33 36.80
CA VAL A 4 34.43 -23.91 35.45
C VAL A 4 33.05 -24.43 34.98
N TRP A 5 32.31 -25.10 35.85
CA TRP A 5 30.98 -25.55 35.54
C TRP A 5 30.00 -24.40 35.25
N PHE A 6 30.14 -23.29 35.95
CA PHE A 6 29.34 -22.08 35.70
C PHE A 6 29.61 -21.50 34.30
N ILE A 7 30.87 -21.41 33.89
CA ILE A 7 31.25 -20.93 32.54
C ILE A 7 30.72 -21.86 31.47
N VAL A 8 30.84 -23.20 31.66
CA VAL A 8 30.32 -24.16 30.71
C VAL A 8 28.80 -24.07 30.60
N PHE A 9 28.10 -23.90 31.73
CA PHE A 9 26.65 -23.74 31.74
C PHE A 9 26.21 -22.50 30.99
N ILE A 10 26.86 -21.33 31.22
CA ILE A 10 26.57 -20.08 30.48
C ILE A 10 26.86 -20.25 28.98
N GLY A 11 27.96 -20.90 28.62
CA GLY A 11 28.29 -21.19 27.23
C GLY A 11 27.21 -22.04 26.54
N PHE A 12 26.75 -23.08 27.22
CA PHE A 12 25.72 -23.96 26.68
C PHE A 12 24.35 -23.23 26.56
N ALA A 13 23.97 -22.50 27.60
CA ALA A 13 22.75 -21.69 27.60
C ALA A 13 22.78 -20.61 26.51
N GLY A 14 23.91 -19.91 26.34
CA GLY A 14 24.09 -18.94 25.27
C GLY A 14 23.99 -19.56 23.88
N THR A 15 24.64 -20.73 23.68
CA THR A 15 24.56 -21.45 22.41
C THR A 15 23.12 -21.91 22.11
N ALA A 16 22.43 -22.44 23.08
CA ALA A 16 21.02 -22.86 22.92
C ALA A 16 20.11 -21.67 22.57
N CYS A 17 20.33 -20.52 23.21
CA CYS A 17 19.62 -19.27 22.90
C CYS A 17 19.89 -18.81 21.46
N LEU A 18 21.14 -18.80 21.03
CA LEU A 18 21.51 -18.40 19.66
C LEU A 18 20.94 -19.34 18.60
N LEU A 19 20.95 -20.65 18.84
CA LEU A 19 20.35 -21.64 17.93
C LEU A 19 18.83 -21.47 17.85
N SER A 20 18.18 -21.21 18.98
CA SER A 20 16.74 -20.92 19.02
C SER A 20 16.37 -19.65 18.23
N LEU A 21 17.14 -18.60 18.43
CA LEU A 21 17.00 -17.35 17.65
C LEU A 21 17.25 -17.58 16.16
N GLY A 22 18.27 -18.35 15.81
CA GLY A 22 18.57 -18.71 14.42
C GLY A 22 17.40 -19.46 13.77
N LYS A 23 16.85 -20.46 14.45
CA LYS A 23 15.66 -21.18 13.98
C LYS A 23 14.48 -20.22 13.80
N TRP A 24 14.17 -19.38 14.78
CA TRP A 24 13.09 -18.39 14.69
C TRP A 24 13.25 -17.45 13.50
N GLN A 25 14.47 -16.99 13.17
CA GLN A 25 14.73 -16.16 12.01
C GLN A 25 14.43 -16.88 10.70
N ILE A 26 14.78 -18.16 10.61
CA ILE A 26 14.49 -18.99 9.43
C ILE A 26 12.98 -19.18 9.28
N ASP A 27 12.29 -19.54 10.34
CA ASP A 27 10.83 -19.72 10.33
C ASP A 27 10.12 -18.42 9.92
N ARG A 28 10.60 -17.26 10.43
CA ARG A 28 10.08 -15.94 10.06
C ARG A 28 10.36 -15.59 8.59
N LEU A 29 11.51 -15.97 8.06
CA LEU A 29 11.84 -15.76 6.64
C LEU A 29 10.89 -16.58 5.75
N HIS A 30 10.66 -17.84 6.05
CA HIS A 30 9.71 -18.69 5.32
C HIS A 30 8.32 -18.08 5.32
N TRP A 31 7.80 -17.71 6.51
CA TRP A 31 6.49 -17.08 6.62
C TRP A 31 6.37 -15.80 5.76
N LYS A 32 7.39 -14.92 5.77
CA LYS A 32 7.39 -13.71 4.93
C LYS A 32 7.41 -14.05 3.45
N THR A 33 8.20 -15.03 3.05
CA THR A 33 8.29 -15.47 1.66
C THR A 33 6.96 -16.03 1.17
N ASP A 34 6.32 -16.88 1.96
CA ASP A 34 5.01 -17.45 1.63
C ASP A 34 3.92 -16.35 1.49
N LEU A 35 3.98 -15.35 2.37
CA LEU A 35 3.08 -14.20 2.30
C LEU A 35 3.28 -13.42 0.99
N LEU A 36 4.54 -13.14 0.61
CA LEU A 36 4.85 -12.42 -0.63
C LEU A 36 4.39 -13.20 -1.86
N VAL A 37 4.59 -14.52 -1.89
CA VAL A 37 4.10 -15.39 -2.98
C VAL A 37 2.59 -15.32 -3.11
N LYS A 38 1.85 -15.37 -2.00
CA LYS A 38 0.38 -15.25 -1.99
C LYS A 38 -0.09 -13.89 -2.51
N ILE A 39 0.60 -12.81 -2.13
CA ILE A 39 0.29 -11.46 -2.62
C ILE A 39 0.56 -11.37 -4.12
N ASP A 40 1.72 -11.87 -4.57
CA ASP A 40 2.10 -11.85 -5.98
C ASP A 40 1.12 -12.64 -6.86
N GLN A 41 0.67 -13.81 -6.39
CA GLN A 41 -0.38 -14.59 -7.05
C GLN A 41 -1.67 -13.78 -7.21
N LYS A 42 -2.18 -13.16 -6.13
CA LYS A 42 -3.40 -12.34 -6.19
C LYS A 42 -3.27 -11.13 -7.14
N ILE A 43 -2.10 -10.51 -7.17
CA ILE A 43 -1.83 -9.35 -8.04
C ILE A 43 -1.81 -9.74 -9.51
N THR A 44 -1.35 -10.94 -9.83
CA THR A 44 -1.17 -11.43 -11.21
C THR A 44 -2.33 -12.28 -11.72
N GLU A 45 -3.34 -12.55 -10.90
CA GLU A 45 -4.56 -13.24 -11.32
C GLU A 45 -5.29 -12.47 -12.42
N VAL A 46 -6.07 -13.22 -13.23
CA VAL A 46 -6.93 -12.64 -14.26
C VAL A 46 -7.86 -11.62 -13.62
N PRO A 47 -7.92 -10.38 -14.13
CA PRO A 47 -8.76 -9.35 -13.56
C PRO A 47 -10.25 -9.78 -13.54
N VAL A 48 -10.90 -9.53 -12.43
CA VAL A 48 -12.34 -9.78 -12.27
C VAL A 48 -13.10 -8.46 -12.25
N ILE A 49 -14.40 -8.50 -12.47
CA ILE A 49 -15.24 -7.31 -12.32
C ILE A 49 -15.23 -6.86 -10.86
N LEU A 50 -15.14 -5.55 -10.64
CA LEU A 50 -15.12 -4.96 -9.30
C LEU A 50 -16.33 -5.43 -8.47
N PRO A 51 -16.12 -6.07 -7.29
CA PRO A 51 -17.20 -6.50 -6.41
C PRO A 51 -18.13 -5.35 -6.00
N ALA A 52 -19.41 -5.64 -5.82
CA ALA A 52 -20.39 -4.64 -5.42
C ALA A 52 -20.07 -4.03 -4.03
N LYS A 53 -19.56 -4.84 -3.11
CA LYS A 53 -19.13 -4.42 -1.76
C LYS A 53 -17.75 -5.01 -1.49
N PRO A 54 -16.67 -4.33 -1.92
CA PRO A 54 -15.32 -4.78 -1.63
C PRO A 54 -15.05 -4.65 -0.13
N ASN A 55 -14.35 -5.62 0.44
CA ASN A 55 -13.84 -5.63 1.82
C ASN A 55 -12.37 -5.97 1.82
N GLU A 56 -11.67 -5.61 2.90
CA GLU A 56 -10.23 -5.82 2.99
C GLU A 56 -9.86 -7.30 3.12
N ASP A 57 -10.61 -8.05 3.94
CA ASP A 57 -10.26 -9.43 4.29
C ASP A 57 -10.22 -10.35 3.07
N ASP A 58 -11.22 -10.26 2.19
CA ASP A 58 -11.35 -11.14 1.03
C ASP A 58 -10.69 -10.56 -0.23
N HIS A 59 -10.77 -9.23 -0.40
CA HIS A 59 -10.47 -8.58 -1.68
C HIS A 59 -9.14 -7.80 -1.70
N LYS A 60 -8.38 -7.78 -0.59
CA LYS A 60 -7.06 -7.14 -0.58
C LYS A 60 -6.15 -7.75 -1.64
N TYR A 61 -5.59 -6.91 -2.49
CA TYR A 61 -4.75 -7.24 -3.66
C TYR A 61 -5.48 -7.94 -4.82
N LEU A 62 -6.79 -8.07 -4.77
CA LEU A 62 -7.57 -8.64 -5.88
C LEU A 62 -7.38 -7.79 -7.14
N SER A 63 -7.05 -8.46 -8.25
CA SER A 63 -6.98 -7.81 -9.56
C SER A 63 -8.38 -7.57 -10.10
N VAL A 64 -8.71 -6.32 -10.43
CA VAL A 64 -10.03 -5.92 -10.91
C VAL A 64 -9.93 -5.11 -12.20
N GLU A 65 -10.91 -5.27 -13.07
CA GLU A 65 -11.10 -4.45 -14.25
C GLU A 65 -12.33 -3.55 -14.06
N ILE A 66 -12.17 -2.26 -14.36
CA ILE A 66 -13.22 -1.26 -14.27
C ILE A 66 -13.28 -0.43 -15.55
N LEU A 67 -14.49 -0.06 -15.96
CA LEU A 67 -14.76 0.84 -17.09
C LEU A 67 -15.25 2.19 -16.58
N GLY A 68 -14.73 3.29 -17.12
CA GLY A 68 -15.11 4.64 -16.74
C GLY A 68 -14.14 5.69 -17.24
N GLN A 69 -14.13 6.84 -16.60
CA GLN A 69 -13.30 7.97 -16.98
C GLN A 69 -12.72 8.69 -15.75
N TYR A 70 -11.58 9.34 -15.92
CA TYR A 70 -11.05 10.24 -14.90
C TYR A 70 -11.86 11.55 -14.88
N THR A 71 -12.17 12.03 -13.67
CA THR A 71 -12.94 13.27 -13.49
C THR A 71 -12.08 14.53 -13.63
N GLY A 72 -10.75 14.37 -13.63
CA GLY A 72 -9.80 15.47 -13.55
C GLY A 72 -9.47 15.92 -12.11
N GLU A 73 -10.20 15.41 -11.12
CA GLU A 73 -9.89 15.68 -9.71
C GLU A 73 -8.76 14.76 -9.24
N SER A 74 -7.75 15.33 -8.61
CA SER A 74 -6.60 14.58 -8.09
C SER A 74 -6.01 15.21 -6.85
N ILE A 75 -5.31 14.39 -6.07
CA ILE A 75 -4.48 14.84 -4.94
C ILE A 75 -3.05 14.33 -5.08
N ARG A 76 -2.14 15.00 -4.39
CA ARG A 76 -0.72 14.68 -4.37
C ARG A 76 -0.31 14.24 -2.98
N VAL A 77 0.10 12.98 -2.85
CA VAL A 77 0.63 12.43 -1.59
C VAL A 77 2.15 12.45 -1.66
N LEU A 78 2.78 13.17 -0.74
CA LEU A 78 4.22 13.27 -0.67
C LEU A 78 4.83 11.89 -0.41
N ALA A 79 5.78 11.50 -1.25
CA ALA A 79 6.45 10.21 -1.16
C ALA A 79 7.94 10.34 -1.48
N SER A 80 8.74 9.45 -0.92
CA SER A 80 10.17 9.34 -1.28
C SER A 80 10.49 7.92 -1.72
N ARG A 81 11.24 7.79 -2.80
CA ARG A 81 11.71 6.50 -3.32
C ARG A 81 13.23 6.45 -3.37
N LYS A 82 13.80 5.34 -2.89
CA LYS A 82 15.25 5.13 -2.70
C LYS A 82 16.11 5.52 -3.91
N HIS A 83 15.62 5.31 -5.15
CA HIS A 83 16.37 5.59 -6.37
C HIS A 83 15.92 6.84 -7.13
N TYR A 84 14.78 7.41 -6.73
CA TYR A 84 14.14 8.53 -7.45
C TYR A 84 14.05 9.81 -6.63
N GLY A 85 14.37 9.75 -5.31
CA GLY A 85 14.28 10.89 -4.41
C GLY A 85 12.85 11.22 -4.00
N ALA A 86 12.63 12.50 -3.67
CA ALA A 86 11.33 13.02 -3.30
C ALA A 86 10.43 13.22 -4.53
N GLY A 87 9.13 13.03 -4.34
CA GLY A 87 8.12 13.19 -5.39
C GLY A 87 6.73 13.05 -4.80
N TYR A 88 5.76 12.85 -5.66
CA TYR A 88 4.36 12.67 -5.27
C TYR A 88 3.79 11.36 -5.82
N ARG A 89 2.91 10.73 -5.06
CA ARG A 89 1.94 9.77 -5.61
C ARG A 89 0.70 10.55 -6.00
N ILE A 90 0.22 10.33 -7.20
CA ILE A 90 -0.98 10.99 -7.71
C ILE A 90 -2.16 10.06 -7.48
N ILE A 91 -3.12 10.52 -6.70
CA ILE A 91 -4.39 9.82 -6.45
C ILE A 91 -5.49 10.59 -7.18
N SER A 92 -6.09 9.97 -8.17
CA SER A 92 -7.11 10.60 -9.02
C SER A 92 -8.47 9.96 -8.82
N VAL A 93 -9.52 10.75 -9.03
CA VAL A 93 -10.90 10.25 -8.99
C VAL A 93 -11.26 9.65 -10.33
N PHE A 94 -11.71 8.40 -10.28
CA PHE A 94 -12.20 7.66 -11.44
C PHE A 94 -13.70 7.40 -11.30
N GLN A 95 -14.49 7.84 -12.25
CA GLN A 95 -15.94 7.70 -12.28
C GLN A 95 -16.32 6.49 -13.12
N THR A 96 -16.99 5.53 -12.50
CA THR A 96 -17.69 4.46 -13.20
C THR A 96 -19.17 4.80 -13.30
N ASN A 97 -19.96 3.97 -14.03
CA ASN A 97 -21.42 4.15 -14.11
C ASN A 97 -22.12 4.06 -12.75
N GLN A 98 -21.51 3.41 -11.76
CA GLN A 98 -22.15 3.11 -10.47
C GLN A 98 -21.55 3.90 -9.30
N ARG A 99 -20.26 4.24 -9.37
CA ARG A 99 -19.55 4.84 -8.23
C ARG A 99 -18.28 5.60 -8.68
N ARG A 100 -17.80 6.41 -7.76
CA ARG A 100 -16.50 7.08 -7.88
C ARG A 100 -15.46 6.27 -7.08
N LEU A 101 -14.26 6.15 -7.61
CA LEU A 101 -13.15 5.39 -7.02
C LEU A 101 -11.91 6.28 -6.94
N LEU A 102 -11.06 6.03 -5.95
CA LEU A 102 -9.72 6.60 -5.90
C LEU A 102 -8.74 5.65 -6.60
N VAL A 103 -8.02 6.17 -7.56
CA VAL A 103 -7.03 5.41 -8.32
C VAL A 103 -5.65 6.01 -8.08
N ASP A 104 -4.75 5.19 -7.57
CA ASP A 104 -3.34 5.54 -7.42
C ASP A 104 -2.62 5.35 -8.76
N GLN A 105 -2.30 6.45 -9.42
CA GLN A 105 -1.59 6.46 -10.71
C GLN A 105 -0.08 6.22 -10.57
N GLY A 106 0.42 6.10 -9.33
CA GLY A 106 1.82 5.84 -9.06
C GLY A 106 2.64 7.08 -8.70
N PHE A 107 3.95 6.94 -8.76
CA PHE A 107 4.91 7.92 -8.31
C PHE A 107 5.38 8.82 -9.46
N VAL A 108 5.38 10.13 -9.21
CA VAL A 108 5.89 11.17 -10.12
C VAL A 108 6.95 11.99 -9.40
N LYS A 109 8.06 12.31 -10.06
CA LYS A 109 9.09 13.18 -9.50
C LYS A 109 8.57 14.62 -9.38
N LEU A 110 9.12 15.37 -8.42
CA LEU A 110 8.76 16.80 -8.20
C LEU A 110 8.84 17.66 -9.47
N GLU A 111 9.76 17.33 -10.37
CA GLU A 111 10.01 18.07 -11.61
C GLU A 111 8.96 17.79 -12.70
N ASN A 112 8.21 16.68 -12.61
CA ASN A 112 7.33 16.18 -13.66
C ASN A 112 5.85 16.16 -13.23
N THR A 113 5.41 17.16 -12.48
CA THR A 113 4.02 17.26 -12.01
C THR A 113 3.03 17.61 -13.14
N HIS A 114 3.00 16.82 -14.18
CA HIS A 114 1.95 16.94 -15.20
C HIS A 114 0.77 16.07 -14.78
N ASP A 115 -0.39 16.67 -14.61
CA ASP A 115 -1.65 15.93 -14.44
C ASP A 115 -1.89 15.11 -15.71
N VAL A 116 -1.84 13.79 -15.56
CA VAL A 116 -2.19 12.89 -16.66
C VAL A 116 -3.71 12.85 -16.75
N SER A 117 -4.28 13.80 -17.49
CA SER A 117 -5.69 13.78 -17.83
C SER A 117 -5.89 12.88 -19.05
N LEU A 118 -6.29 11.64 -18.83
CA LEU A 118 -6.78 10.77 -19.89
C LEU A 118 -8.26 11.12 -20.10
N ALA A 119 -8.59 11.69 -21.23
CA ALA A 119 -9.98 12.02 -21.60
C ALA A 119 -10.65 10.82 -22.28
N GLY A 120 -11.91 10.54 -21.93
CA GLY A 120 -12.73 9.51 -22.50
C GLY A 120 -12.90 8.26 -21.63
N ASP A 121 -13.77 7.37 -22.07
CA ASP A 121 -14.00 6.09 -21.39
C ASP A 121 -12.81 5.16 -21.63
N ILE A 122 -12.25 4.66 -20.56
CA ILE A 122 -11.11 3.73 -20.58
C ILE A 122 -11.41 2.50 -19.74
N SER A 123 -10.84 1.36 -20.12
CA SER A 123 -10.72 0.19 -19.25
C SER A 123 -9.47 0.32 -18.42
N LEU A 124 -9.62 0.25 -17.10
CA LEU A 124 -8.54 0.30 -16.14
C LEU A 124 -8.44 -1.03 -15.40
N VAL A 125 -7.24 -1.61 -15.39
CA VAL A 125 -6.92 -2.78 -14.57
C VAL A 125 -6.06 -2.34 -13.40
N GLY A 126 -6.44 -2.75 -12.21
CA GLY A 126 -5.72 -2.42 -10.98
C GLY A 126 -6.00 -3.40 -9.86
N ASN A 127 -5.28 -3.24 -8.75
CA ASN A 127 -5.43 -4.10 -7.59
C ASN A 127 -6.07 -3.33 -6.44
N LEU A 128 -7.07 -3.93 -5.81
CA LEU A 128 -7.72 -3.35 -4.64
C LEU A 128 -6.72 -3.25 -3.48
N HIS A 129 -6.68 -2.10 -2.84
CA HIS A 129 -5.75 -1.83 -1.75
C HIS A 129 -6.40 -0.98 -0.66
N TRP A 130 -6.17 -1.36 0.59
CA TRP A 130 -6.57 -0.62 1.80
C TRP A 130 -5.30 -0.11 2.46
N PRO A 131 -4.90 1.17 2.22
CA PRO A 131 -3.73 1.75 2.86
C PRO A 131 -4.00 2.02 4.35
N ASP A 132 -3.06 1.60 5.19
CA ASP A 132 -3.01 1.91 6.63
C ASP A 132 -1.72 2.71 6.88
N GLU A 133 -1.75 3.98 6.55
CA GLU A 133 -0.58 4.88 6.57
C GLU A 133 -0.73 6.04 7.57
N VAL A 134 -1.91 6.14 8.21
CA VAL A 134 -2.17 7.24 9.16
C VAL A 134 -1.77 6.81 10.56
N ASP A 135 -0.88 7.56 11.17
CA ASP A 135 -0.47 7.37 12.56
C ASP A 135 -0.53 8.68 13.36
N THR A 136 -0.15 8.61 14.64
CA THR A 136 -0.14 9.78 15.56
C THR A 136 0.83 10.88 15.11
N PHE A 137 1.82 10.56 14.30
CA PHE A 137 2.83 11.50 13.81
C PHE A 137 2.55 12.01 12.40
N THR A 138 1.50 11.51 11.75
CA THR A 138 1.13 11.93 10.40
C THR A 138 0.67 13.39 10.39
N PRO A 139 1.35 14.29 9.66
CA PRO A 139 0.98 15.70 9.61
C PRO A 139 -0.40 15.91 8.95
N THR A 140 -1.04 17.01 9.30
CA THR A 140 -2.27 17.41 8.63
C THR A 140 -2.00 17.83 7.19
N PRO A 141 -2.89 17.49 6.22
CA PRO A 141 -2.71 17.84 4.82
C PRO A 141 -2.66 19.36 4.60
N ASP A 142 -1.82 19.81 3.70
CA ASP A 142 -1.84 21.17 3.18
C ASP A 142 -2.85 21.25 2.00
N LEU A 143 -4.09 21.55 2.34
CA LEU A 143 -5.18 21.62 1.36
C LEU A 143 -5.02 22.76 0.36
N LYS A 144 -4.29 23.86 0.71
CA LYS A 144 -4.06 25.00 -0.19
C LYS A 144 -3.14 24.61 -1.34
N ASN A 145 -2.11 23.82 -1.05
CA ASN A 145 -1.15 23.38 -2.05
C ASN A 145 -1.46 21.98 -2.59
N ASN A 146 -2.56 21.36 -2.14
CA ASN A 146 -2.96 19.99 -2.47
C ASN A 146 -1.85 18.98 -2.17
N ILE A 147 -1.24 19.09 -0.97
CA ILE A 147 -0.17 18.19 -0.52
C ILE A 147 -0.66 17.38 0.67
N TRP A 148 -0.61 16.07 0.52
CA TRP A 148 -0.99 15.08 1.53
C TRP A 148 0.25 14.32 1.98
N PHE A 149 0.25 13.82 3.22
CA PHE A 149 1.40 13.13 3.82
C PHE A 149 1.14 11.62 4.01
N ALA A 150 -0.11 11.19 3.86
CA ALA A 150 -0.53 9.78 3.89
C ALA A 150 -1.75 9.57 3.00
N ARG A 151 -2.00 8.32 2.60
CA ARG A 151 -3.19 7.93 1.85
C ARG A 151 -4.36 7.66 2.81
N ASP A 152 -4.85 8.72 3.41
CA ASP A 152 -6.05 8.70 4.26
C ASP A 152 -7.30 8.69 3.38
N VAL A 153 -7.77 7.49 3.06
CA VAL A 153 -8.87 7.28 2.10
C VAL A 153 -10.15 7.98 2.53
N GLU A 154 -10.51 7.92 3.81
CA GLU A 154 -11.74 8.54 4.32
C GLU A 154 -11.69 10.06 4.21
N ARG A 155 -10.57 10.65 4.60
CA ARG A 155 -10.36 12.08 4.55
C ARG A 155 -10.25 12.60 3.12
N ILE A 156 -9.56 11.86 2.25
CA ILE A 156 -9.46 12.16 0.81
C ILE A 156 -10.83 12.07 0.16
N ALA A 157 -11.59 11.02 0.46
CA ALA A 157 -12.95 10.85 -0.06
C ALA A 157 -13.87 12.00 0.36
N SER A 158 -13.80 12.41 1.62
CA SER A 158 -14.56 13.56 2.14
C SER A 158 -14.16 14.87 1.47
N PHE A 159 -12.86 15.08 1.24
CA PHE A 159 -12.32 16.27 0.57
C PHE A 159 -12.76 16.38 -0.89
N LEU A 160 -12.73 15.28 -1.63
CA LEU A 160 -13.13 15.21 -3.03
C LEU A 160 -14.63 14.99 -3.21
N LEU A 161 -15.43 15.01 -2.12
CA LEU A 161 -16.89 14.76 -2.13
C LEU A 161 -17.24 13.45 -2.86
N SER A 162 -16.38 12.46 -2.77
CA SER A 162 -16.56 11.19 -3.45
C SER A 162 -17.13 10.15 -2.49
N LEU A 163 -18.24 9.51 -2.88
CA LEU A 163 -18.78 8.33 -2.23
C LEU A 163 -17.90 7.13 -2.59
N ILE A 164 -16.75 7.02 -1.94
CA ILE A 164 -15.79 5.99 -2.29
C ILE A 164 -15.77 4.93 -1.20
N HIS A 165 -15.98 3.72 -1.63
CA HIS A 165 -15.56 2.53 -0.90
C HIS A 165 -14.50 1.82 -1.74
N ILE A 166 -13.28 1.94 -1.29
CA ILE A 166 -12.19 1.11 -1.80
C ILE A 166 -12.22 -0.22 -1.08
#